data_1090610f2f43909acc97aa2aa3c60a92
#
_entry.id   1090610f2f43909acc97aa2aa3c60a92
#
_cell.length_a   1.000
_cell.length_b   1.000
_cell.length_c   1.000
_cell.angle_alpha   90.00
_cell.angle_beta   90.00
_cell.angle_gamma   90.00
#
_symmetry.space_group_name_H-M   'P 1'
#
loop_
_entity.id
_entity.type
_entity.pdbx_description
1 polymer ?
#
loop_
_entity_poly.entity_id
_entity_poly.type
_entity_poly.pdbx_seq_one_letter_code
_entity_poly.pdbx_strand_id
1 'polypeptide(L)'
;CAAHLLDCSKAALLYVFSKYATKCETHREFDVRDAIEVGFERSMGAGMDENVRRFAIIAAVTGFFAHLSLWALDNSGQITIVGDSAELVQSPLSALYTPFSILLTYEVYQLIRTIPDSFSSSVGKQYEIATLLVVRDILKRLPEVDGSDGWKVSDDVAFLLVECAAFLALFYTALTYYNMKKGEEGALSVSEEVSAFIVMKKAIAIFMLVVFVIIALFSLTSWIAAVQEGGGSVDRTIFFLDFFTFLILADILILLISYWFYTDFRNLARNTGFVLSTVIIRVAISAAGVSSMILFTLSGVLGIAILRMFVTNRPSGA
;
A
#
# COMPACT_ATOMS: atom_id res chain seq x y z
N CYS A 1 -40.84 -5.23 -5.50
CA CYS A 1 -40.28 -5.83 -6.74
C CYS A 1 -38.77 -5.94 -6.72
N ALA A 2 -38.03 -4.93 -6.25
CA ALA A 2 -36.55 -4.98 -6.21
C ALA A 2 -36.00 -6.01 -5.21
N ALA A 3 -36.62 -6.19 -4.06
CA ALA A 3 -36.22 -7.16 -3.06
C ALA A 3 -36.38 -8.63 -3.54
N HIS A 4 -37.39 -8.91 -4.35
CA HIS A 4 -37.61 -10.23 -4.94
C HIS A 4 -36.61 -10.59 -6.05
N LEU A 5 -36.11 -9.59 -6.80
CA LEU A 5 -35.06 -9.80 -7.81
C LEU A 5 -33.69 -10.03 -7.18
N LEU A 6 -33.40 -9.39 -6.05
CA LEU A 6 -32.20 -9.62 -5.25
C LEU A 6 -32.17 -11.01 -4.61
N ASP A 7 -33.31 -11.48 -4.10
CA ASP A 7 -33.43 -12.84 -3.52
C ASP A 7 -33.32 -13.93 -4.61
N CYS A 8 -33.90 -13.74 -5.79
CA CYS A 8 -33.74 -14.67 -6.92
C CYS A 8 -32.30 -14.70 -7.44
N SER A 9 -31.60 -13.57 -7.48
CA SER A 9 -30.19 -13.51 -7.86
C SER A 9 -29.29 -14.17 -6.83
N LYS A 10 -29.58 -13.96 -5.53
CA LYS A 10 -28.91 -14.63 -4.41
C LYS A 10 -29.10 -16.15 -4.45
N ALA A 11 -30.33 -16.60 -4.66
CA ALA A 11 -30.66 -18.02 -4.80
C ALA A 11 -30.03 -18.65 -6.05
N ALA A 12 -29.99 -17.94 -7.19
CA ALA A 12 -29.40 -18.43 -8.42
C ALA A 12 -27.88 -18.56 -8.32
N LEU A 13 -27.20 -17.56 -7.71
CA LEU A 13 -25.74 -17.61 -7.48
C LEU A 13 -25.37 -18.63 -6.41
N LEU A 14 -26.09 -18.71 -5.31
CA LEU A 14 -25.91 -19.76 -4.29
C LEU A 14 -26.19 -21.15 -4.88
N TYR A 15 -27.17 -21.29 -5.76
CA TYR A 15 -27.45 -22.54 -6.47
C TYR A 15 -26.36 -22.89 -7.48
N VAL A 16 -25.82 -21.93 -8.20
CA VAL A 16 -24.68 -22.13 -9.11
C VAL A 16 -23.42 -22.45 -8.30
N PHE A 17 -23.10 -21.74 -7.23
CA PHE A 17 -21.98 -22.07 -6.34
C PHE A 17 -22.19 -23.41 -5.61
N SER A 18 -23.39 -23.72 -5.11
CA SER A 18 -23.73 -25.01 -4.50
C SER A 18 -23.65 -26.15 -5.52
N LYS A 19 -24.13 -25.96 -6.75
CA LYS A 19 -24.08 -26.97 -7.82
C LYS A 19 -22.68 -27.24 -8.33
N TYR A 20 -21.79 -26.24 -8.30
CA TYR A 20 -20.37 -26.44 -8.54
C TYR A 20 -19.65 -27.05 -7.34
N ALA A 21 -20.06 -26.75 -6.10
CA ALA A 21 -19.53 -27.37 -4.89
C ALA A 21 -19.94 -28.85 -4.73
N THR A 22 -21.18 -29.22 -5.08
CA THR A 22 -21.67 -30.58 -4.91
C THR A 22 -21.36 -31.54 -6.06
N LYS A 23 -20.88 -31.08 -7.21
CA LYS A 23 -20.62 -31.95 -8.37
C LYS A 23 -19.20 -32.54 -8.40
N CYS A 24 -18.39 -32.24 -7.41
CA CYS A 24 -17.00 -32.67 -7.34
C CYS A 24 -16.63 -33.58 -6.18
N GLU A 25 -17.54 -34.45 -5.77
CA GLU A 25 -17.36 -35.38 -4.65
C GLU A 25 -16.92 -36.79 -5.07
N THR A 26 -15.97 -36.94 -5.99
CA THR A 26 -15.21 -38.21 -6.07
C THR A 26 -13.90 -38.03 -6.86
N HIS A 27 -12.81 -38.40 -6.24
CA HIS A 27 -11.45 -38.56 -6.71
C HIS A 27 -10.57 -37.31 -6.92
N ARG A 28 -9.71 -37.02 -5.93
CA ARG A 28 -8.54 -36.11 -5.96
C ARG A 28 -8.85 -34.69 -6.38
N GLU A 29 -9.85 -34.13 -5.81
CA GLU A 29 -10.07 -32.71 -5.91
C GLU A 29 -9.15 -32.00 -4.93
N PHE A 30 -8.14 -31.34 -5.51
CA PHE A 30 -7.48 -30.22 -4.89
C PHE A 30 -8.59 -29.19 -4.65
N ASP A 31 -9.11 -29.09 -3.43
CA ASP A 31 -10.11 -28.09 -3.12
C ASP A 31 -9.50 -26.74 -3.47
N VAL A 32 -10.12 -26.01 -4.40
CA VAL A 32 -9.62 -24.69 -4.85
C VAL A 32 -9.40 -23.76 -3.65
N ARG A 33 -10.20 -23.93 -2.61
CA ARG A 33 -10.06 -23.24 -1.35
C ARG A 33 -8.73 -23.56 -0.66
N ASP A 34 -8.39 -24.85 -0.54
CA ASP A 34 -7.14 -25.30 0.05
C ASP A 34 -5.94 -24.83 -0.78
N ALA A 35 -6.06 -24.87 -2.12
CA ALA A 35 -5.02 -24.36 -3.01
C ALA A 35 -4.76 -22.86 -2.82
N ILE A 36 -5.82 -22.05 -2.66
CA ILE A 36 -5.71 -20.61 -2.38
C ILE A 36 -5.07 -20.40 -1.02
N GLU A 37 -5.49 -21.15 0.01
CA GLU A 37 -4.93 -21.02 1.36
C GLU A 37 -3.45 -21.40 1.38
N VAL A 38 -3.09 -22.54 0.81
CA VAL A 38 -1.69 -22.98 0.70
C VAL A 38 -0.85 -22.01 -0.13
N GLY A 39 -1.39 -21.51 -1.25
CA GLY A 39 -0.73 -20.52 -2.09
C GLY A 39 -0.47 -19.21 -1.35
N PHE A 40 -1.44 -18.72 -0.61
CA PHE A 40 -1.31 -17.52 0.22
C PHE A 40 -0.28 -17.72 1.34
N GLU A 41 -0.37 -18.81 2.12
CA GLU A 41 0.57 -19.09 3.19
C GLU A 41 2.02 -19.26 2.68
N ARG A 42 2.19 -19.86 1.50
CA ARG A 42 3.52 -20.05 0.90
C ARG A 42 4.13 -18.74 0.40
N SER A 43 3.32 -17.82 -0.14
CA SER A 43 3.81 -16.57 -0.75
C SER A 43 3.78 -15.36 0.20
N MET A 44 2.87 -15.36 1.17
CA MET A 44 2.59 -14.23 2.06
C MET A 44 2.41 -14.64 3.54
N GLY A 45 2.66 -15.90 3.88
CA GLY A 45 2.63 -16.38 5.25
C GLY A 45 3.74 -15.76 6.12
N ALA A 46 3.65 -15.94 7.43
CA ALA A 46 4.56 -15.33 8.40
C ALA A 46 6.05 -15.65 8.15
N GLY A 47 6.36 -16.87 7.69
CA GLY A 47 7.74 -17.28 7.40
C GLY A 47 8.30 -16.58 6.14
N MET A 48 7.48 -16.42 5.11
CA MET A 48 7.88 -15.69 3.90
C MET A 48 8.06 -14.21 4.20
N ASP A 49 7.14 -13.62 4.95
CA ASP A 49 7.23 -12.22 5.39
C ASP A 49 8.54 -11.92 6.11
N GLU A 50 8.92 -12.75 7.06
CA GLU A 50 10.20 -12.59 7.80
C GLU A 50 11.41 -12.65 6.85
N ASN A 51 11.39 -13.56 5.86
CA ASN A 51 12.46 -13.67 4.87
C ASN A 51 12.52 -12.45 3.96
N VAL A 52 11.37 -11.98 3.45
CA VAL A 52 11.28 -10.78 2.60
C VAL A 52 11.73 -9.55 3.38
N ARG A 53 11.31 -9.42 4.65
CA ARG A 53 11.72 -8.33 5.53
C ARG A 53 13.24 -8.31 5.73
N ARG A 54 13.84 -9.47 6.06
CA ARG A 54 15.29 -9.59 6.24
C ARG A 54 16.03 -9.23 4.94
N PHE A 55 15.56 -9.76 3.81
CA PHE A 55 16.14 -9.43 2.52
C PHE A 55 16.06 -7.93 2.22
N ALA A 56 14.90 -7.30 2.43
CA ALA A 56 14.70 -5.88 2.22
C ALA A 56 15.64 -5.02 3.09
N ILE A 57 15.80 -5.37 4.37
CA ILE A 57 16.72 -4.66 5.28
C ILE A 57 18.18 -4.80 4.81
N ILE A 58 18.62 -6.02 4.47
CA ILE A 58 19.98 -6.26 3.98
C ILE A 58 20.22 -5.51 2.68
N ALA A 59 19.27 -5.57 1.74
CA ALA A 59 19.35 -4.86 0.47
C ALA A 59 19.36 -3.34 0.68
N ALA A 60 18.56 -2.80 1.60
CA ALA A 60 18.52 -1.38 1.92
C ALA A 60 19.87 -0.90 2.49
N VAL A 61 20.45 -1.62 3.45
CA VAL A 61 21.73 -1.29 4.04
C VAL A 61 22.85 -1.40 3.00
N THR A 62 22.89 -2.48 2.23
CA THR A 62 23.89 -2.68 1.18
C THR A 62 23.77 -1.60 0.10
N GLY A 63 22.54 -1.29 -0.34
CA GLY A 63 22.27 -0.25 -1.32
C GLY A 63 22.68 1.14 -0.83
N PHE A 64 22.46 1.44 0.45
CA PHE A 64 22.93 2.69 1.05
C PHE A 64 24.45 2.84 0.95
N PHE A 65 25.20 1.84 1.42
CA PHE A 65 26.67 1.89 1.37
C PHE A 65 27.21 1.86 -0.04
N ALA A 66 26.59 1.11 -0.95
CA ALA A 66 26.96 1.12 -2.37
C ALA A 66 26.76 2.52 -2.99
N HIS A 67 25.62 3.15 -2.73
CA HIS A 67 25.35 4.50 -3.22
C HIS A 67 26.32 5.54 -2.62
N LEU A 68 26.57 5.48 -1.31
CA LEU A 68 27.51 6.36 -0.64
C LEU A 68 28.95 6.17 -1.19
N SER A 69 29.34 4.93 -1.51
CA SER A 69 30.63 4.63 -2.14
C SER A 69 30.71 5.21 -3.55
N LEU A 70 29.65 5.13 -4.34
CA LEU A 70 29.60 5.75 -5.68
C LEU A 70 29.74 7.27 -5.59
N TRP A 71 29.02 7.90 -4.64
CA TRP A 71 29.20 9.34 -4.40
C TRP A 71 30.64 9.70 -4.03
N ALA A 72 31.28 8.94 -3.14
CA ALA A 72 32.66 9.19 -2.71
C ALA A 72 33.66 9.03 -3.86
N LEU A 73 33.46 8.05 -4.75
CA LEU A 73 34.29 7.80 -5.93
C LEU A 73 34.13 8.90 -6.97
N ASP A 74 32.91 9.38 -7.22
CA ASP A 74 32.64 10.51 -8.12
C ASP A 74 33.27 11.79 -7.59
N ASN A 75 33.06 12.10 -6.30
CA ASN A 75 33.65 13.28 -5.66
C ASN A 75 35.18 13.25 -5.58
N SER A 76 35.80 12.06 -5.58
CA SER A 76 37.25 11.89 -5.63
C SER A 76 37.82 11.98 -7.06
N GLY A 77 36.99 12.13 -8.08
CA GLY A 77 37.39 12.21 -9.49
C GLY A 77 37.87 10.87 -10.09
N GLN A 78 37.68 9.75 -9.40
CA GLN A 78 38.05 8.42 -9.91
C GLN A 78 37.08 7.90 -10.95
N ILE A 79 35.82 8.31 -10.85
CA ILE A 79 34.72 7.95 -11.76
C ILE A 79 33.97 9.26 -12.06
N THR A 80 33.60 9.50 -13.31
CA THR A 80 32.74 10.63 -13.66
C THR A 80 31.41 10.09 -14.10
N ILE A 81 30.36 10.30 -13.28
CA ILE A 81 29.01 9.90 -13.61
C ILE A 81 28.35 11.02 -14.39
N VAL A 82 27.96 10.74 -15.65
CA VAL A 82 27.41 11.72 -16.60
C VAL A 82 25.97 11.39 -16.92
N GLY A 83 25.17 12.43 -17.18
CA GLY A 83 23.74 12.27 -17.50
C GLY A 83 22.83 12.37 -16.28
N ASP A 84 21.58 11.93 -16.41
CA ASP A 84 20.55 12.00 -15.36
C ASP A 84 20.94 11.27 -14.06
N SER A 85 21.88 10.32 -14.15
CA SER A 85 22.44 9.63 -12.98
C SER A 85 23.32 10.54 -12.11
N ALA A 86 23.81 11.66 -12.63
CA ALA A 86 24.60 12.61 -11.86
C ALA A 86 23.77 13.30 -10.75
N GLU A 87 22.47 13.51 -10.96
CA GLU A 87 21.60 14.07 -9.94
C GLU A 87 21.52 13.19 -8.69
N LEU A 88 21.63 11.86 -8.85
CA LEU A 88 21.60 10.94 -7.73
C LEU A 88 22.86 10.97 -6.87
N VAL A 89 23.97 11.51 -7.38
CA VAL A 89 25.29 11.48 -6.73
C VAL A 89 25.75 12.89 -6.32
N GLN A 90 24.91 13.92 -6.45
CA GLN A 90 25.26 15.32 -6.12
C GLN A 90 25.57 15.53 -4.63
N SER A 91 24.93 14.78 -3.74
CA SER A 91 25.02 14.96 -2.30
C SER A 91 25.11 13.62 -1.56
N PRO A 92 25.86 13.52 -0.44
CA PRO A 92 25.85 12.33 0.40
C PRO A 92 24.46 12.02 0.96
N LEU A 93 23.59 13.04 1.09
CA LEU A 93 22.21 12.89 1.52
C LEU A 93 21.34 12.19 0.47
N SER A 94 21.70 12.30 -0.82
CA SER A 94 21.02 11.57 -1.89
C SER A 94 21.13 10.06 -1.72
N ALA A 95 22.17 9.56 -1.03
CA ALA A 95 22.30 8.14 -0.73
C ALA A 95 21.17 7.59 0.18
N LEU A 96 20.47 8.45 0.93
CA LEU A 96 19.31 8.05 1.73
C LEU A 96 18.11 7.62 0.87
N TYR A 97 18.02 8.12 -0.36
CA TYR A 97 16.92 7.76 -1.25
C TYR A 97 16.86 6.25 -1.55
N THR A 98 18.01 5.60 -1.71
CA THR A 98 18.08 4.16 -2.05
C THR A 98 17.49 3.24 -0.99
N PRO A 99 17.86 3.30 0.31
CA PRO A 99 17.26 2.45 1.32
C PRO A 99 15.78 2.69 1.50
N PHE A 100 15.31 3.95 1.43
CA PHE A 100 13.89 4.24 1.55
C PHE A 100 13.07 3.71 0.36
N SER A 101 13.61 3.73 -0.85
CA SER A 101 12.94 3.14 -2.02
C SER A 101 12.83 1.61 -1.93
N ILE A 102 13.86 0.94 -1.39
CA ILE A 102 13.83 -0.51 -1.15
C ILE A 102 12.83 -0.86 -0.06
N LEU A 103 12.84 -0.14 1.05
CA LEU A 103 11.88 -0.34 2.14
C LEU A 103 10.44 -0.08 1.68
N LEU A 104 10.22 0.93 0.83
CA LEU A 104 8.91 1.18 0.26
C LEU A 104 8.40 0.00 -0.58
N THR A 105 9.27 -0.65 -1.35
CA THR A 105 8.91 -1.86 -2.10
C THR A 105 8.45 -2.99 -1.16
N TYR A 106 9.13 -3.17 -0.03
CA TYR A 106 8.71 -4.09 1.01
C TYR A 106 7.36 -3.70 1.62
N GLU A 107 7.13 -2.41 1.89
CA GLU A 107 5.85 -1.93 2.43
C GLU A 107 4.68 -2.16 1.46
N VAL A 108 4.92 -2.02 0.15
CA VAL A 108 3.92 -2.38 -0.87
C VAL A 108 3.59 -3.88 -0.83
N TYR A 109 4.59 -4.74 -0.65
CA TYR A 109 4.34 -6.18 -0.42
C TYR A 109 3.50 -6.40 0.85
N GLN A 110 3.79 -5.70 1.94
CA GLN A 110 3.00 -5.75 3.18
C GLN A 110 1.55 -5.31 2.96
N LEU A 111 1.34 -4.29 2.11
CA LEU A 111 0.00 -3.83 1.76
C LEU A 111 -0.82 -4.92 1.08
N ILE A 112 -0.22 -5.65 0.13
CA ILE A 112 -0.88 -6.77 -0.54
C ILE A 112 -1.21 -7.88 0.48
N ARG A 113 -0.27 -8.18 1.36
CA ARG A 113 -0.40 -9.20 2.40
C ARG A 113 -1.56 -8.92 3.36
N THR A 114 -1.85 -7.65 3.63
CA THR A 114 -2.95 -7.25 4.54
C THR A 114 -4.33 -7.20 3.89
N ILE A 115 -4.46 -7.46 2.59
CA ILE A 115 -5.76 -7.49 1.89
C ILE A 115 -6.77 -8.46 2.55
N PRO A 116 -6.41 -9.69 2.96
CA PRO A 116 -7.34 -10.61 3.64
C PRO A 116 -7.74 -10.15 5.04
N ASP A 117 -7.00 -9.25 5.66
CA ASP A 117 -7.28 -8.72 7.00
C ASP A 117 -8.58 -7.90 7.02
N SER A 118 -8.92 -7.34 8.18
CA SER A 118 -10.03 -6.42 8.31
C SER A 118 -9.80 -5.14 7.49
N PHE A 119 -10.88 -4.47 7.07
CA PHE A 119 -10.78 -3.19 6.37
C PHE A 119 -9.97 -2.16 7.18
N SER A 120 -10.19 -2.08 8.49
CA SER A 120 -9.45 -1.18 9.37
C SER A 120 -7.94 -1.45 9.36
N SER A 121 -7.54 -2.74 9.35
CA SER A 121 -6.13 -3.14 9.30
C SER A 121 -5.47 -2.75 7.98
N SER A 122 -6.15 -3.03 6.86
CA SER A 122 -5.67 -2.68 5.52
C SER A 122 -5.51 -1.16 5.36
N VAL A 123 -6.49 -0.39 5.82
CA VAL A 123 -6.44 1.09 5.78
C VAL A 123 -5.32 1.63 6.66
N GLY A 124 -5.14 1.09 7.88
CA GLY A 124 -4.04 1.47 8.75
C GLY A 124 -2.67 1.27 8.08
N LYS A 125 -2.49 0.14 7.37
CA LYS A 125 -1.26 -0.13 6.62
C LYS A 125 -1.05 0.85 5.45
N GLN A 126 -2.12 1.28 4.79
CA GLN A 126 -2.01 2.30 3.74
C GLN A 126 -1.54 3.66 4.29
N TYR A 127 -2.00 4.06 5.48
CA TYR A 127 -1.49 5.28 6.14
C TYR A 127 -0.02 5.16 6.54
N GLU A 128 0.41 3.99 7.01
CA GLU A 128 1.82 3.73 7.31
C GLU A 128 2.69 3.91 6.06
N ILE A 129 2.29 3.32 4.93
CA ILE A 129 3.00 3.46 3.65
C ILE A 129 3.01 4.91 3.16
N ALA A 130 1.85 5.61 3.22
CA ALA A 130 1.77 7.02 2.85
C ALA A 130 2.71 7.88 3.71
N THR A 131 2.83 7.58 5.00
CA THR A 131 3.77 8.25 5.91
C THR A 131 5.22 8.06 5.46
N LEU A 132 5.60 6.84 5.08
CA LEU A 132 6.96 6.54 4.59
C LEU A 132 7.25 7.19 3.24
N LEU A 133 6.23 7.30 2.36
CA LEU A 133 6.35 8.05 1.10
C LEU A 133 6.67 9.52 1.36
N VAL A 134 5.96 10.17 2.26
CA VAL A 134 6.21 11.58 2.62
C VAL A 134 7.61 11.75 3.25
N VAL A 135 8.05 10.82 4.12
CA VAL A 135 9.44 10.85 4.65
C VAL A 135 10.46 10.77 3.53
N ARG A 136 10.26 9.87 2.56
CA ARG A 136 11.14 9.77 1.40
C ARG A 136 11.21 11.07 0.61
N ASP A 137 10.08 11.73 0.40
CA ASP A 137 10.01 12.98 -0.37
C ASP A 137 10.66 14.13 0.40
N ILE A 138 10.49 14.21 1.73
CA ILE A 138 11.22 15.13 2.61
C ILE A 138 12.75 14.94 2.47
N LEU A 139 13.21 13.69 2.56
CA LEU A 139 14.65 13.39 2.48
C LEU A 139 15.23 13.68 1.08
N LYS A 140 14.43 13.55 0.02
CA LYS A 140 14.82 13.90 -1.34
C LYS A 140 15.03 15.41 -1.48
N ARG A 141 14.20 16.23 -0.84
CA ARG A 141 14.28 17.71 -0.90
C ARG A 141 15.32 18.31 0.03
N LEU A 142 15.66 17.60 1.10
CA LEU A 142 16.58 18.13 2.11
C LEU A 142 17.92 18.66 1.53
N PRO A 143 18.53 18.02 0.51
CA PRO A 143 19.73 18.55 -0.15
C PRO A 143 19.51 19.83 -0.97
N GLU A 144 18.26 20.10 -1.39
CA GLU A 144 17.90 21.26 -2.22
C GLU A 144 17.68 22.53 -1.39
N VAL A 145 17.50 22.37 -0.07
CA VAL A 145 17.32 23.50 0.85
C VAL A 145 18.65 24.23 1.04
N ASP A 146 18.81 25.34 0.32
CA ASP A 146 19.98 26.18 0.43
C ASP A 146 19.92 27.05 1.70
N GLY A 147 20.87 26.86 2.60
CA GLY A 147 21.03 27.67 3.82
C GLY A 147 21.74 29.00 3.63
N SER A 148 22.10 29.40 2.38
CA SER A 148 22.92 30.58 2.10
C SER A 148 22.18 31.92 2.26
N ASP A 149 20.85 31.93 2.17
CA ASP A 149 20.04 33.16 2.16
C ASP A 149 19.63 33.70 3.55
N GLY A 150 20.23 33.20 4.61
CA GLY A 150 19.92 33.62 5.98
C GLY A 150 18.53 33.14 6.43
N TRP A 151 17.98 33.77 7.48
CA TRP A 151 16.69 33.42 8.10
C TRP A 151 15.43 33.77 7.27
N LYS A 152 15.54 33.99 5.98
CA LYS A 152 14.38 34.17 5.11
C LYS A 152 13.79 32.80 4.82
N VAL A 153 12.49 32.63 5.13
CA VAL A 153 11.73 31.44 4.75
C VAL A 153 11.63 31.44 3.21
N SER A 154 12.49 30.69 2.56
CA SER A 154 12.36 30.43 1.12
C SER A 154 11.14 29.58 0.85
N ASP A 155 10.64 29.58 -0.38
CA ASP A 155 9.50 28.73 -0.77
C ASP A 155 9.78 27.25 -0.50
N ASP A 156 11.05 26.82 -0.60
CA ASP A 156 11.48 25.45 -0.32
C ASP A 156 11.36 25.09 1.16
N VAL A 157 11.76 26.00 2.06
CA VAL A 157 11.58 25.82 3.51
C VAL A 157 10.12 25.80 3.89
N ALA A 158 9.28 26.68 3.28
CA ALA A 158 7.85 26.68 3.52
C ALA A 158 7.20 25.37 3.06
N PHE A 159 7.62 24.84 1.91
CA PHE A 159 7.13 23.57 1.41
C PHE A 159 7.56 22.40 2.30
N LEU A 160 8.81 22.37 2.74
CA LEU A 160 9.32 21.38 3.70
C LEU A 160 8.50 21.37 5.00
N LEU A 161 8.10 22.54 5.51
CA LEU A 161 7.23 22.62 6.70
C LEU A 161 5.85 22.00 6.44
N VAL A 162 5.29 22.21 5.26
CA VAL A 162 4.01 21.58 4.85
C VAL A 162 4.15 20.06 4.76
N GLU A 163 5.25 19.55 4.19
CA GLU A 163 5.55 18.12 4.16
C GLU A 163 5.68 17.52 5.57
N CYS A 164 6.41 18.20 6.47
CA CYS A 164 6.53 17.79 7.87
C CYS A 164 5.17 17.78 8.59
N ALA A 165 4.30 18.75 8.34
CA ALA A 165 2.96 18.78 8.91
C ALA A 165 2.09 17.61 8.37
N ALA A 166 2.15 17.33 7.08
CA ALA A 166 1.47 16.19 6.46
C ALA A 166 1.99 14.86 7.02
N PHE A 167 3.31 14.72 7.19
CA PHE A 167 3.92 13.56 7.85
C PHE A 167 3.33 13.34 9.25
N LEU A 168 3.30 14.37 10.09
CA LEU A 168 2.77 14.26 11.45
C LEU A 168 1.28 13.88 11.46
N ALA A 169 0.48 14.44 10.53
CA ALA A 169 -0.93 14.12 10.41
C ALA A 169 -1.14 12.63 9.99
N LEU A 170 -0.40 12.15 9.01
CA LEU A 170 -0.45 10.76 8.57
C LEU A 170 0.06 9.79 9.64
N PHE A 171 1.17 10.13 10.28
CA PHE A 171 1.73 9.33 11.37
C PHE A 171 0.77 9.19 12.55
N TYR A 172 0.14 10.29 12.96
CA TYR A 172 -0.91 10.27 14.00
C TYR A 172 -2.10 9.40 13.57
N THR A 173 -2.49 9.47 12.30
CA THR A 173 -3.56 8.63 11.74
C THR A 173 -3.20 7.15 11.79
N ALA A 174 -2.00 6.79 11.31
CA ALA A 174 -1.50 5.42 11.33
C ALA A 174 -1.46 4.84 12.76
N LEU A 175 -0.96 5.61 13.73
CA LEU A 175 -0.94 5.20 15.14
C LEU A 175 -2.34 5.01 15.71
N THR A 176 -3.29 5.85 15.34
CA THR A 176 -4.68 5.74 15.79
C THR A 176 -5.30 4.44 15.30
N TYR A 177 -5.11 4.09 14.01
CA TYR A 177 -5.57 2.81 13.46
C TYR A 177 -4.88 1.60 14.11
N TYR A 178 -3.57 1.69 14.35
CA TYR A 178 -2.83 0.63 15.02
C TYR A 178 -3.33 0.35 16.45
N ASN A 179 -3.60 1.39 17.22
CA ASN A 179 -4.10 1.25 18.59
C ASN A 179 -5.50 0.65 18.64
N MET A 180 -6.33 0.91 17.64
CA MET A 180 -7.68 0.36 17.59
C MET A 180 -7.72 -1.10 17.16
N LYS A 181 -6.80 -1.56 16.31
CA LYS A 181 -6.65 -2.97 15.94
C LYS A 181 -6.50 -3.86 17.17
N LYS A 182 -5.73 -3.43 18.17
CA LYS A 182 -5.55 -4.16 19.43
C LYS A 182 -6.86 -4.38 20.21
N GLY A 183 -7.88 -3.57 19.98
CA GLY A 183 -9.19 -3.71 20.63
C GLY A 183 -10.19 -4.62 19.91
N GLU A 184 -9.97 -4.92 18.62
CA GLU A 184 -10.89 -5.73 17.79
C GLU A 184 -10.53 -7.23 17.76
N GLU A 185 -9.30 -7.62 18.07
CA GLU A 185 -8.82 -9.01 17.97
C GLU A 185 -9.52 -10.00 18.90
N GLY A 186 -10.39 -9.54 19.80
CA GLY A 186 -11.10 -10.38 20.77
C GLY A 186 -12.56 -10.73 20.43
N ALA A 187 -13.15 -10.25 19.31
CA ALA A 187 -14.60 -10.21 19.16
C ALA A 187 -15.19 -10.92 17.93
N LEU A 188 -14.43 -11.65 17.13
CA LEU A 188 -14.96 -12.26 15.90
C LEU A 188 -15.22 -13.76 16.07
N SER A 189 -16.50 -14.11 16.29
CA SER A 189 -17.02 -15.45 15.93
C SER A 189 -17.02 -15.54 14.39
N VAL A 190 -16.17 -16.40 13.83
CA VAL A 190 -16.05 -16.61 12.38
C VAL A 190 -17.26 -17.42 11.92
N SER A 191 -18.25 -16.78 11.29
CA SER A 191 -19.32 -17.47 10.56
C SER A 191 -18.77 -18.05 9.24
N GLU A 192 -19.39 -19.08 8.71
CA GLU A 192 -18.99 -19.74 7.46
C GLU A 192 -18.97 -18.76 6.26
N GLU A 193 -19.90 -17.79 6.24
CA GLU A 193 -19.96 -16.71 5.25
C GLU A 193 -18.74 -15.80 5.30
N VAL A 194 -18.26 -15.45 6.50
CA VAL A 194 -17.04 -14.65 6.69
C VAL A 194 -15.80 -15.41 6.23
N SER A 195 -15.77 -16.73 6.43
CA SER A 195 -14.70 -17.60 5.96
C SER A 195 -14.58 -17.59 4.42
N ALA A 196 -15.69 -17.70 3.69
CA ALA A 196 -15.70 -17.61 2.23
C ALA A 196 -15.20 -16.25 1.72
N PHE A 197 -15.60 -15.16 2.37
CA PHE A 197 -15.12 -13.81 2.04
C PHE A 197 -13.61 -13.66 2.23
N ILE A 198 -13.04 -14.24 3.31
CA ILE A 198 -11.60 -14.23 3.55
C ILE A 198 -10.86 -14.99 2.46
N VAL A 199 -11.34 -16.15 2.01
CA VAL A 199 -10.72 -16.90 0.91
C VAL A 199 -10.73 -16.12 -0.40
N MET A 200 -11.83 -15.43 -0.72
CA MET A 200 -11.89 -14.55 -1.90
C MET A 200 -10.87 -13.41 -1.80
N LYS A 201 -10.71 -12.80 -0.64
CA LYS A 201 -9.68 -11.76 -0.40
C LYS A 201 -8.27 -12.32 -0.52
N LYS A 202 -8.00 -13.55 -0.06
CA LYS A 202 -6.71 -14.25 -0.26
C LYS A 202 -6.43 -14.46 -1.75
N ALA A 203 -7.43 -14.85 -2.55
CA ALA A 203 -7.29 -15.00 -4.00
C ALA A 203 -6.94 -13.67 -4.68
N ILE A 204 -7.64 -12.59 -4.30
CA ILE A 204 -7.33 -11.23 -4.80
C ILE A 204 -5.92 -10.82 -4.41
N ALA A 205 -5.47 -11.11 -3.18
CA ALA A 205 -4.12 -10.79 -2.71
C ALA A 205 -3.05 -11.55 -3.54
N ILE A 206 -3.24 -12.84 -3.83
CA ILE A 206 -2.34 -13.60 -4.70
C ILE A 206 -2.29 -12.99 -6.10
N PHE A 207 -3.43 -12.65 -6.68
CA PHE A 207 -3.50 -12.00 -7.99
C PHE A 207 -2.75 -10.65 -7.97
N MET A 208 -2.95 -9.83 -6.96
CA MET A 208 -2.26 -8.54 -6.79
C MET A 208 -0.75 -8.72 -6.62
N LEU A 209 -0.29 -9.78 -5.94
CA LEU A 209 1.12 -10.09 -5.82
C LEU A 209 1.74 -10.43 -7.18
N VAL A 210 1.03 -11.20 -8.01
CA VAL A 210 1.49 -11.51 -9.37
C VAL A 210 1.58 -10.25 -10.22
N VAL A 211 0.56 -9.39 -10.19
CA VAL A 211 0.56 -8.09 -10.88
C VAL A 211 1.74 -7.24 -10.42
N PHE A 212 1.97 -7.15 -9.10
CA PHE A 212 3.09 -6.41 -8.53
C PHE A 212 4.45 -6.91 -9.04
N VAL A 213 4.66 -8.22 -9.05
CA VAL A 213 5.91 -8.83 -9.54
C VAL A 213 6.11 -8.56 -11.03
N ILE A 214 5.05 -8.67 -11.85
CA ILE A 214 5.11 -8.39 -13.28
C ILE A 214 5.50 -6.92 -13.53
N ILE A 215 4.83 -5.97 -12.86
CA ILE A 215 5.14 -4.55 -13.00
C ILE A 215 6.56 -4.26 -12.51
N ALA A 216 7.01 -4.86 -11.39
CA ALA A 216 8.35 -4.71 -10.87
C ALA A 216 9.43 -5.21 -11.84
N LEU A 217 9.22 -6.39 -12.45
CA LEU A 217 10.15 -6.94 -13.45
C LEU A 217 10.18 -6.09 -14.72
N PHE A 218 9.02 -5.63 -15.19
CA PHE A 218 8.95 -4.74 -16.35
C PHE A 218 9.69 -3.42 -16.10
N SER A 219 9.46 -2.78 -14.94
CA SER A 219 10.16 -1.55 -14.54
C SER A 219 11.68 -1.76 -14.44
N LEU A 220 12.11 -2.90 -13.87
CA LEU A 220 13.53 -3.23 -13.75
C LEU A 220 14.19 -3.43 -15.12
N THR A 221 13.54 -4.15 -16.03
CA THR A 221 14.06 -4.36 -17.39
C THR A 221 14.13 -3.07 -18.19
N SER A 222 13.12 -2.21 -18.08
CA SER A 222 13.10 -0.89 -18.72
C SER A 222 14.21 0.00 -18.17
N TRP A 223 14.47 -0.04 -16.87
CA TRP A 223 15.59 0.70 -16.27
C TRP A 223 16.96 0.20 -16.74
N ILE A 224 17.18 -1.11 -16.81
CA ILE A 224 18.42 -1.70 -17.32
C ILE A 224 18.65 -1.28 -18.78
N ALA A 225 17.63 -1.33 -19.62
CA ALA A 225 17.70 -0.90 -21.01
C ALA A 225 18.06 0.57 -21.15
N ALA A 226 17.44 1.46 -20.37
CA ALA A 226 17.71 2.89 -20.37
C ALA A 226 19.16 3.20 -19.93
N VAL A 227 19.69 2.48 -18.94
CA VAL A 227 21.10 2.62 -18.52
C VAL A 227 22.06 2.19 -19.62
N GLN A 228 21.73 1.16 -20.41
CA GLN A 228 22.57 0.70 -21.53
C GLN A 228 22.54 1.64 -22.73
N GLU A 229 21.44 2.34 -22.97
CA GLU A 229 21.28 3.28 -24.08
C GLU A 229 21.85 4.68 -23.81
N GLY A 230 22.41 4.92 -22.61
CA GLY A 230 23.17 6.15 -22.29
C GLY A 230 22.33 7.35 -21.90
N GLY A 231 21.14 7.14 -21.34
CA GLY A 231 20.39 8.22 -20.69
C GLY A 231 18.96 8.37 -21.19
N GLY A 232 18.08 7.68 -20.57
CA GLY A 232 16.67 8.04 -20.52
C GLY A 232 16.26 8.09 -19.06
N SER A 233 15.69 9.21 -18.59
CA SER A 233 15.08 9.28 -17.27
C SER A 233 13.87 8.34 -17.24
N VAL A 234 14.07 7.10 -16.79
CA VAL A 234 12.94 6.24 -16.46
C VAL A 234 12.35 6.78 -15.17
N ASP A 235 11.24 7.47 -15.29
CA ASP A 235 10.54 8.00 -14.15
C ASP A 235 10.06 6.83 -13.27
N ARG A 236 10.80 6.60 -12.17
CA ARG A 236 10.53 5.52 -11.20
C ARG A 236 9.20 5.68 -10.49
N THR A 237 8.57 6.85 -10.60
CA THR A 237 7.26 7.14 -10.05
C THR A 237 6.17 6.37 -10.80
N ILE A 238 6.35 6.12 -12.10
CA ILE A 238 5.39 5.40 -12.95
C ILE A 238 5.12 3.98 -12.41
N PHE A 239 6.15 3.26 -11.95
CA PHE A 239 6.00 1.93 -11.35
C PHE A 239 4.97 1.90 -10.21
N PHE A 240 5.07 2.84 -9.29
CA PHE A 240 4.15 2.91 -8.16
C PHE A 240 2.76 3.38 -8.59
N LEU A 241 2.66 4.32 -9.53
CA LEU A 241 1.38 4.83 -10.02
C LEU A 241 0.53 3.74 -10.69
N ASP A 242 1.14 2.95 -11.57
CA ASP A 242 0.46 1.85 -12.25
C ASP A 242 -0.01 0.79 -11.24
N PHE A 243 0.86 0.39 -10.31
CA PHE A 243 0.49 -0.55 -9.27
C PHE A 243 -0.64 -0.02 -8.37
N PHE A 244 -0.59 1.24 -7.95
CA PHE A 244 -1.65 1.83 -7.12
C PHE A 244 -2.99 1.92 -7.86
N THR A 245 -3.00 2.05 -9.18
CA THR A 245 -4.23 1.99 -9.98
C THR A 245 -4.89 0.62 -9.87
N PHE A 246 -4.13 -0.47 -10.04
CA PHE A 246 -4.64 -1.83 -9.83
C PHE A 246 -5.12 -2.06 -8.39
N LEU A 247 -4.44 -1.48 -7.44
CA LEU A 247 -4.81 -1.60 -6.02
C LEU A 247 -6.13 -0.86 -5.72
N ILE A 248 -6.39 0.31 -6.34
CA ILE A 248 -7.69 1.00 -6.25
C ILE A 248 -8.80 0.09 -6.78
N LEU A 249 -8.59 -0.53 -7.94
CA LEU A 249 -9.57 -1.45 -8.53
C LEU A 249 -9.82 -2.65 -7.63
N ALA A 250 -8.77 -3.21 -7.02
CA ALA A 250 -8.89 -4.31 -6.07
C ALA A 250 -9.71 -3.90 -4.82
N ASP A 251 -9.46 -2.72 -4.25
CA ASP A 251 -10.22 -2.24 -3.08
C ASP A 251 -11.70 -2.00 -3.42
N ILE A 252 -11.98 -1.42 -4.59
CA ILE A 252 -13.37 -1.24 -5.06
C ILE A 252 -14.03 -2.61 -5.27
N LEU A 253 -13.33 -3.58 -5.87
CA LEU A 253 -13.85 -4.92 -6.05
C LEU A 253 -14.15 -5.60 -4.70
N ILE A 254 -13.24 -5.51 -3.74
CA ILE A 254 -13.44 -6.06 -2.38
C ILE A 254 -14.62 -5.37 -1.70
N LEU A 255 -14.77 -4.05 -1.88
CA LEU A 255 -15.91 -3.31 -1.37
C LEU A 255 -17.22 -3.84 -1.99
N LEU A 256 -17.30 -3.97 -3.32
CA LEU A 256 -18.47 -4.48 -4.01
C LEU A 256 -18.82 -5.92 -3.56
N ILE A 257 -17.81 -6.77 -3.42
CA ILE A 257 -17.99 -8.11 -2.88
C ILE A 257 -18.52 -8.06 -1.42
N SER A 258 -18.03 -7.12 -0.61
CA SER A 258 -18.47 -6.98 0.78
C SER A 258 -19.95 -6.64 0.92
N TYR A 259 -20.53 -5.94 -0.07
CA TYR A 259 -21.98 -5.70 -0.12
C TYR A 259 -22.82 -6.98 -0.23
N TRP A 260 -22.25 -8.04 -0.75
CA TRP A 260 -22.90 -9.32 -0.81
C TRP A 260 -22.96 -10.03 0.55
N PHE A 261 -21.91 -9.86 1.36
CA PHE A 261 -21.79 -10.55 2.65
C PHE A 261 -22.33 -9.74 3.83
N TYR A 262 -22.29 -8.41 3.75
CA TYR A 262 -22.73 -7.51 4.82
C TYR A 262 -24.00 -6.77 4.40
N THR A 263 -25.11 -7.04 5.08
CA THR A 263 -26.40 -6.36 4.86
C THR A 263 -26.60 -5.16 5.79
N ASP A 264 -25.79 -5.03 6.84
CA ASP A 264 -25.89 -3.95 7.81
C ASP A 264 -25.32 -2.65 7.25
N PHE A 265 -26.18 -1.63 7.14
CA PHE A 265 -25.83 -0.30 6.63
C PHE A 265 -24.63 0.32 7.36
N ARG A 266 -24.52 0.12 8.67
CA ARG A 266 -23.45 0.69 9.49
C ARG A 266 -22.06 0.18 9.07
N ASN A 267 -21.93 -1.13 8.92
CA ASN A 267 -20.67 -1.75 8.48
C ASN A 267 -20.33 -1.37 7.04
N LEU A 268 -21.36 -1.30 6.20
CA LEU A 268 -21.23 -0.93 4.80
C LEU A 268 -20.76 0.51 4.64
N ALA A 269 -21.40 1.47 5.33
CA ALA A 269 -21.02 2.89 5.31
C ALA A 269 -19.60 3.09 5.83
N ARG A 270 -19.19 2.37 6.89
CA ARG A 270 -17.80 2.38 7.39
C ARG A 270 -16.81 1.90 6.34
N ASN A 271 -17.07 0.75 5.73
CA ASN A 271 -16.16 0.16 4.74
C ASN A 271 -16.05 1.07 3.49
N THR A 272 -17.17 1.64 3.04
CA THR A 272 -17.19 2.62 1.94
C THR A 272 -16.37 3.86 2.27
N GLY A 273 -16.50 4.38 3.47
CA GLY A 273 -15.72 5.53 3.93
C GLY A 273 -14.24 5.23 4.01
N PHE A 274 -13.85 4.04 4.45
CA PHE A 274 -12.46 3.60 4.47
C PHE A 274 -11.88 3.51 3.05
N VAL A 275 -12.60 2.89 2.12
CA VAL A 275 -12.17 2.82 0.72
C VAL A 275 -12.04 4.22 0.11
N LEU A 276 -12.99 5.12 0.37
CA LEU A 276 -12.89 6.51 -0.09
C LEU A 276 -11.59 7.18 0.44
N SER A 277 -11.30 7.02 1.72
CA SER A 277 -10.09 7.56 2.35
C SER A 277 -8.82 7.02 1.69
N THR A 278 -8.76 5.71 1.39
CA THR A 278 -7.60 5.10 0.71
C THR A 278 -7.47 5.53 -0.75
N VAL A 279 -8.57 5.73 -1.46
CA VAL A 279 -8.55 6.30 -2.82
C VAL A 279 -7.96 7.71 -2.81
N ILE A 280 -8.31 8.54 -1.82
CA ILE A 280 -7.73 9.89 -1.68
C ILE A 280 -6.22 9.81 -1.45
N ILE A 281 -5.71 8.87 -0.62
CA ILE A 281 -4.25 8.64 -0.45
C ILE A 281 -3.59 8.38 -1.82
N ARG A 282 -4.19 7.54 -2.65
CA ARG A 282 -3.59 7.16 -3.94
C ARG A 282 -3.62 8.30 -4.95
N VAL A 283 -4.69 9.10 -4.95
CA VAL A 283 -4.74 10.34 -5.72
C VAL A 283 -3.68 11.32 -5.21
N ALA A 284 -3.44 11.39 -3.90
CA ALA A 284 -2.39 12.20 -3.31
C ALA A 284 -0.98 11.78 -3.79
N ILE A 285 -0.72 10.47 -3.91
CA ILE A 285 0.55 9.95 -4.43
C ILE A 285 0.80 10.40 -5.88
N SER A 286 -0.28 10.50 -6.68
CA SER A 286 -0.21 10.93 -8.08
C SER A 286 -0.18 12.45 -8.23
N ALA A 287 -0.54 13.20 -7.20
CA ALA A 287 -0.56 14.66 -7.23
C ALA A 287 0.84 15.22 -6.98
N ALA A 288 1.10 16.43 -7.47
CA ALA A 288 2.38 17.11 -7.29
C ALA A 288 2.27 18.25 -6.27
N GLY A 289 3.36 18.49 -5.55
CA GLY A 289 3.53 19.67 -4.69
C GLY A 289 2.55 19.74 -3.51
N VAL A 290 2.13 20.94 -3.18
CA VAL A 290 1.24 21.23 -2.02
C VAL A 290 -0.09 20.48 -2.11
N SER A 291 -0.63 20.25 -3.32
CA SER A 291 -1.88 19.52 -3.52
C SER A 291 -1.81 18.09 -2.99
N SER A 292 -0.66 17.42 -3.16
CA SER A 292 -0.40 16.09 -2.60
C SER A 292 -0.51 16.10 -1.07
N MET A 293 0.13 17.05 -0.41
CA MET A 293 0.16 17.16 1.05
C MET A 293 -1.24 17.49 1.64
N ILE A 294 -2.01 18.32 0.95
CA ILE A 294 -3.39 18.62 1.34
C ILE A 294 -4.26 17.36 1.23
N LEU A 295 -4.14 16.59 0.15
CA LEU A 295 -4.90 15.36 -0.05
C LEU A 295 -4.51 14.28 0.97
N PHE A 296 -3.24 14.13 1.30
CA PHE A 296 -2.78 13.23 2.36
C PHE A 296 -3.41 13.61 3.71
N THR A 297 -3.35 14.88 4.07
CA THR A 297 -3.93 15.38 5.33
C THR A 297 -5.45 15.19 5.35
N LEU A 298 -6.14 15.52 4.25
CA LEU A 298 -7.58 15.32 4.10
C LEU A 298 -7.98 13.86 4.28
N SER A 299 -7.25 12.95 3.65
CA SER A 299 -7.47 11.51 3.80
C SER A 299 -7.34 11.08 5.26
N GLY A 300 -6.28 11.54 5.95
CA GLY A 300 -6.05 11.24 7.38
C GLY A 300 -7.20 11.71 8.26
N VAL A 301 -7.63 12.96 8.09
CA VAL A 301 -8.76 13.53 8.83
C VAL A 301 -10.05 12.75 8.57
N LEU A 302 -10.33 12.42 7.30
CA LEU A 302 -11.50 11.63 6.93
C LEU A 302 -11.48 10.24 7.56
N GLY A 303 -10.34 9.55 7.47
CA GLY A 303 -10.17 8.23 8.07
C GLY A 303 -10.40 8.22 9.58
N ILE A 304 -9.82 9.18 10.31
CA ILE A 304 -10.02 9.33 11.77
C ILE A 304 -11.47 9.67 12.09
N ALA A 305 -12.11 10.56 11.31
CA ALA A 305 -13.51 10.94 11.52
C ALA A 305 -14.44 9.74 11.41
N ILE A 306 -14.28 8.92 10.34
CA ILE A 306 -15.08 7.70 10.13
C ILE A 306 -14.86 6.73 11.30
N LEU A 307 -13.61 6.54 11.69
CA LEU A 307 -13.24 5.64 12.76
C LEU A 307 -13.88 6.07 14.10
N ARG A 308 -13.78 7.34 14.45
CA ARG A 308 -14.39 7.90 15.67
C ARG A 308 -15.91 7.79 15.66
N MET A 309 -16.58 8.14 14.55
CA MET A 309 -18.04 7.99 14.42
C MET A 309 -18.47 6.55 14.66
N PHE A 310 -17.73 5.59 14.13
CA PHE A 310 -18.05 4.19 14.28
C PHE A 310 -17.89 3.70 15.73
N VAL A 311 -16.82 4.13 16.42
CA VAL A 311 -16.55 3.73 17.80
C VAL A 311 -17.54 4.39 18.77
N THR A 312 -17.79 5.68 18.62
CA THR A 312 -18.67 6.45 19.52
C THR A 312 -20.11 5.96 19.45
N ASN A 313 -20.56 5.45 18.29
CA ASN A 313 -21.93 4.96 18.10
C ASN A 313 -22.06 3.43 18.28
N ARG A 314 -21.14 2.75 18.97
CA ARG A 314 -21.36 1.36 19.37
C ARG A 314 -22.54 1.29 20.35
N PRO A 315 -23.57 0.47 20.09
CA PRO A 315 -24.62 0.26 21.08
C PRO A 315 -23.97 -0.33 22.34
N SER A 316 -24.16 0.34 23.48
CA SER A 316 -23.75 -0.14 24.79
C SER A 316 -24.59 -1.38 25.13
N GLY A 317 -24.08 -2.59 24.82
CA GLY A 317 -24.75 -3.86 25.18
C GLY A 317 -24.81 -4.86 24.02
N ALA A 318 -23.68 -5.34 23.56
CA ALA A 318 -23.57 -6.59 22.84
C ALA A 318 -22.34 -7.34 23.37
#